data_f5e364ac912f214d61721a99775b1d63
#
_entry.id   f5e364ac912f214d61721a99775b1d63
#
_cell.length_a   1.000
_cell.length_b   1.000
_cell.length_c   1.000
_cell.angle_alpha   90.00
_cell.angle_beta   90.00
_cell.angle_gamma   90.00
#
_symmetry.space_group_name_H-M   'P 1'
#
loop_
_entity.id
_entity.type
_entity.pdbx_description
1 polymer ?
#
loop_
_entity_poly.entity_id
_entity_poly.type
_entity_poly.pdbx_seq_one_letter_code
_entity_poly.pdbx_strand_id
1 'polypeptide(L)'
;KTLSILSQYDQGDVLIPQGKKVKTKLQYKTCKEIIDELRRELINKKEAGDLFGSERNKSFEGIIKGLYQTFSGKELYKTIEEKASHLLYLTIKDHPFSDGNKRIASFLFIYFLDKNYYLYRETGERKINDNALVALALLIAVSNPKEKDVMIKIIMNLLKKYVTLNRYRWGTNRHFSSDD
;
A
#
# COMPACT_ATOMS: atom_id res chain seq x y z
N LYS A 1 -18.30 -4.88 -0.80
CA LYS A 1 -16.95 -4.86 -1.42
C LYS A 1 -15.92 -5.71 -0.66
N THR A 2 -15.84 -5.57 0.67
CA THR A 2 -14.93 -6.39 1.51
C THR A 2 -15.21 -7.88 1.32
N LEU A 3 -16.50 -8.29 1.39
CA LEU A 3 -16.91 -9.68 1.15
C LEU A 3 -16.58 -10.16 -0.26
N SER A 4 -16.67 -9.29 -1.26
CA SER A 4 -16.30 -9.61 -2.65
C SER A 4 -14.80 -9.88 -2.81
N ILE A 5 -13.94 -9.12 -2.14
CA ILE A 5 -12.47 -9.35 -2.18
C ILE A 5 -12.13 -10.66 -1.46
N LEU A 6 -12.77 -10.92 -0.31
CA LEU A 6 -12.56 -12.18 0.41
C LEU A 6 -12.97 -13.38 -0.44
N SER A 7 -14.16 -13.33 -1.07
CA SER A 7 -14.60 -14.39 -1.98
C SER A 7 -13.65 -14.60 -3.16
N GLN A 8 -13.14 -13.53 -3.77
CA GLN A 8 -12.14 -13.61 -4.83
C GLN A 8 -10.81 -14.20 -4.36
N TYR A 9 -10.41 -13.88 -3.11
CA TYR A 9 -9.22 -14.45 -2.50
C TYR A 9 -9.38 -15.96 -2.31
N ASP A 10 -10.51 -16.41 -1.76
CA ASP A 10 -10.81 -17.83 -1.53
C ASP A 10 -10.84 -18.62 -2.85
N GLN A 11 -11.27 -17.98 -3.95
CA GLN A 11 -11.31 -18.56 -5.29
C GLN A 11 -9.99 -18.45 -6.05
N GLY A 12 -8.98 -17.76 -5.52
CA GLY A 12 -7.71 -17.51 -6.23
C GLY A 12 -7.78 -16.46 -7.34
N ASP A 13 -8.91 -15.78 -7.51
CA ASP A 13 -9.24 -14.90 -8.66
C ASP A 13 -9.27 -13.41 -8.30
N VAL A 14 -8.38 -12.93 -7.39
CA VAL A 14 -8.29 -11.51 -7.06
C VAL A 14 -7.94 -10.72 -8.32
N LEU A 15 -8.86 -9.87 -8.76
CA LEU A 15 -8.69 -9.06 -9.97
C LEU A 15 -7.74 -7.90 -9.77
N ILE A 16 -7.01 -7.54 -10.84
CA ILE A 16 -6.18 -6.33 -10.89
C ILE A 16 -7.11 -5.13 -11.17
N PRO A 17 -7.19 -4.14 -10.26
CA PRO A 17 -7.98 -2.96 -10.51
C PRO A 17 -7.34 -2.04 -11.55
N GLN A 18 -8.16 -1.30 -12.31
CA GLN A 18 -7.66 -0.23 -13.15
C GLN A 18 -7.06 0.87 -12.28
N GLY A 19 -5.81 1.25 -12.55
CA GLY A 19 -5.05 2.19 -11.75
C GLY A 19 -4.84 3.56 -12.40
N LYS A 20 -4.23 4.50 -11.65
CA LYS A 20 -3.88 5.84 -12.12
C LYS A 20 -2.40 5.96 -12.47
N LYS A 21 -2.07 6.79 -13.47
CA LYS A 21 -0.68 7.08 -13.85
C LYS A 21 0.05 7.85 -12.76
N VAL A 22 1.32 7.54 -12.59
CA VAL A 22 2.24 8.23 -11.67
C VAL A 22 2.54 9.63 -12.18
N LYS A 23 2.40 10.64 -11.31
CA LYS A 23 2.78 12.04 -11.57
C LYS A 23 4.19 12.34 -11.06
N THR A 24 4.50 11.89 -9.85
CA THR A 24 5.77 12.12 -9.17
C THR A 24 6.48 10.81 -8.92
N LYS A 25 7.68 10.66 -9.47
CA LYS A 25 8.54 9.49 -9.25
C LYS A 25 9.31 9.63 -7.93
N LEU A 26 9.47 8.53 -7.21
CA LEU A 26 10.42 8.45 -6.10
C LEU A 26 11.85 8.42 -6.63
N GLN A 27 12.71 9.20 -6.01
CA GLN A 27 14.15 9.15 -6.25
C GLN A 27 14.84 8.54 -5.03
N TYR A 28 15.81 7.67 -5.23
CA TYR A 28 16.53 7.02 -4.15
C TYR A 28 17.13 8.03 -3.15
N LYS A 29 17.78 9.09 -3.67
CA LYS A 29 18.38 10.13 -2.83
C LYS A 29 17.33 10.77 -1.90
N THR A 30 16.19 11.20 -2.44
CA THR A 30 15.10 11.79 -1.66
C THR A 30 14.56 10.81 -0.62
N CYS A 31 14.38 9.53 -0.98
CA CYS A 31 13.94 8.52 -0.03
C CYS A 31 14.93 8.34 1.12
N LYS A 32 16.25 8.38 0.84
CA LYS A 32 17.28 8.30 1.87
C LYS A 32 17.24 9.50 2.82
N GLU A 33 17.13 10.71 2.29
CA GLU A 33 17.02 11.93 3.09
C GLU A 33 15.82 11.86 4.05
N ILE A 34 14.67 11.42 3.57
CA ILE A 34 13.45 11.23 4.36
C ILE A 34 13.62 10.14 5.43
N ILE A 35 14.25 9.01 5.09
CA ILE A 35 14.51 7.92 6.03
C ILE A 35 15.47 8.40 7.14
N ASP A 36 16.49 9.17 6.80
CA ASP A 36 17.45 9.71 7.74
C ASP A 36 16.80 10.74 8.67
N GLU A 37 15.83 11.52 8.20
CA GLU A 37 15.03 12.42 9.02
C GLU A 37 14.13 11.64 9.98
N LEU A 38 13.38 10.65 9.48
CA LEU A 38 12.56 9.76 10.30
C LEU A 38 13.39 9.03 11.37
N ARG A 39 14.59 8.55 11.02
CA ARG A 39 15.54 7.94 11.95
C ARG A 39 15.88 8.87 13.07
N ARG A 40 16.31 10.10 12.79
CA ARG A 40 16.66 11.10 13.80
C ARG A 40 15.49 11.40 14.74
N GLU A 41 14.29 11.55 14.19
CA GLU A 41 13.09 11.79 14.99
C GLU A 41 12.80 10.62 15.95
N LEU A 42 12.83 9.38 15.44
CA LEU A 42 12.53 8.20 16.26
C LEU A 42 13.60 7.91 17.30
N ILE A 43 14.89 8.16 17.01
CA ILE A 43 15.97 8.03 18.00
C ILE A 43 15.79 9.06 19.11
N ASN A 44 15.48 10.32 18.77
CA ASN A 44 15.22 11.38 19.75
C ASN A 44 14.04 11.04 20.67
N LYS A 45 13.01 10.37 20.14
CA LYS A 45 11.86 9.86 20.90
C LYS A 45 12.14 8.56 21.67
N LYS A 46 13.33 7.99 21.52
CA LYS A 46 13.71 6.66 22.06
C LYS A 46 12.84 5.51 21.52
N GLU A 47 12.29 5.66 20.31
CA GLU A 47 11.43 4.69 19.62
C GLU A 47 12.21 3.85 18.60
N ALA A 48 13.47 4.16 18.34
CA ALA A 48 14.36 3.41 17.45
C ALA A 48 15.81 3.41 17.98
N GLY A 49 16.54 2.36 17.61
CA GLY A 49 17.97 2.24 17.83
C GLY A 49 18.82 2.71 16.64
N ASP A 50 20.15 2.66 16.81
CA ASP A 50 21.13 3.14 15.83
C ASP A 50 21.09 2.40 14.48
N LEU A 51 20.56 1.18 14.45
CA LEU A 51 20.45 0.38 13.22
C LEU A 51 19.23 0.70 12.38
N PHE A 52 18.29 1.54 12.89
CA PHE A 52 17.10 1.91 12.13
C PHE A 52 17.47 2.62 10.83
N GLY A 53 16.94 2.15 9.72
CA GLY A 53 17.19 2.73 8.39
C GLY A 53 18.62 2.54 7.84
N SER A 54 19.47 1.76 8.55
CA SER A 54 20.80 1.38 8.05
C SER A 54 20.64 0.42 6.89
N GLU A 55 20.96 0.86 5.68
CA GLU A 55 20.78 0.10 4.45
C GLU A 55 21.82 -1.00 4.30
N ARG A 56 21.38 -2.16 3.80
CA ARG A 56 22.22 -3.31 3.48
C ARG A 56 22.54 -3.34 1.98
N ASN A 57 23.83 -3.29 1.63
CA ASN A 57 24.33 -3.58 0.26
C ASN A 57 23.60 -2.85 -0.88
N LYS A 58 23.12 -1.62 -0.67
CA LYS A 58 22.33 -0.85 -1.66
C LYS A 58 21.08 -1.57 -2.17
N SER A 59 20.54 -2.50 -1.39
CA SER A 59 19.35 -3.27 -1.79
C SER A 59 18.09 -2.40 -1.90
N PHE A 60 17.98 -1.34 -1.10
CA PHE A 60 16.89 -0.39 -1.22
C PHE A 60 16.97 0.45 -2.50
N GLU A 61 18.18 0.83 -2.94
CA GLU A 61 18.37 1.48 -4.24
C GLU A 61 17.84 0.61 -5.38
N GLY A 62 18.09 -0.71 -5.31
CA GLY A 62 17.56 -1.69 -6.25
C GLY A 62 16.04 -1.72 -6.27
N ILE A 63 15.38 -1.69 -5.10
CA ILE A 63 13.91 -1.62 -5.00
C ILE A 63 13.39 -0.36 -5.68
N ILE A 64 13.93 0.83 -5.35
CA ILE A 64 13.45 2.10 -5.94
C ILE A 64 13.64 2.12 -7.46
N LYS A 65 14.80 1.69 -7.98
CA LYS A 65 15.04 1.59 -9.43
C LYS A 65 14.10 0.59 -10.09
N GLY A 66 13.85 -0.56 -9.45
CA GLY A 66 12.96 -1.61 -9.92
C GLY A 66 11.52 -1.15 -10.13
N LEU A 67 11.03 -0.17 -9.34
CA LEU A 67 9.68 0.38 -9.51
C LEU A 67 9.47 1.08 -10.87
N TYR A 68 10.55 1.52 -11.52
CA TYR A 68 10.50 2.29 -12.76
C TYR A 68 11.21 1.58 -13.93
N GLN A 69 11.52 0.28 -13.75
CA GLN A 69 12.13 -0.50 -14.81
C GLN A 69 11.17 -0.69 -15.98
N THR A 70 11.74 -0.80 -17.17
CA THR A 70 11.03 -1.03 -18.42
C THR A 70 11.45 -2.35 -19.05
N PHE A 71 10.50 -3.01 -19.72
CA PHE A 71 10.76 -4.15 -20.58
C PHE A 71 10.21 -3.86 -21.98
N SER A 72 11.03 -3.97 -23.00
CA SER A 72 10.67 -3.61 -24.40
C SER A 72 10.03 -2.22 -24.51
N GLY A 73 10.59 -1.21 -23.80
CA GLY A 73 10.11 0.17 -23.80
C GLY A 73 8.82 0.43 -23.02
N LYS A 74 8.25 -0.57 -22.37
CA LYS A 74 7.05 -0.43 -21.53
C LYS A 74 7.40 -0.57 -20.06
N GLU A 75 6.86 0.33 -19.21
CA GLU A 75 7.02 0.21 -17.75
C GLU A 75 6.43 -1.12 -17.25
N LEU A 76 7.17 -1.81 -16.40
CA LEU A 76 6.71 -3.05 -15.76
C LEU A 76 5.54 -2.77 -14.83
N TYR A 77 5.65 -1.73 -14.02
CA TYR A 77 4.59 -1.22 -13.14
C TYR A 77 4.09 0.12 -13.67
N LYS A 78 2.85 0.18 -14.15
CA LYS A 78 2.33 1.35 -14.89
C LYS A 78 1.60 2.36 -14.02
N THR A 79 1.08 1.92 -12.88
CA THR A 79 0.14 2.70 -12.06
C THR A 79 0.70 3.04 -10.68
N ILE A 80 0.08 4.03 -10.02
CA ILE A 80 0.40 4.40 -8.64
C ILE A 80 0.18 3.19 -7.73
N GLU A 81 -0.93 2.48 -7.93
CA GLU A 81 -1.31 1.33 -7.12
C GLU A 81 -0.29 0.20 -7.25
N GLU A 82 0.16 -0.13 -8.46
CA GLU A 82 1.20 -1.14 -8.69
C GLU A 82 2.50 -0.76 -8.00
N LYS A 83 2.99 0.47 -8.24
CA LYS A 83 4.27 0.92 -7.67
C LYS A 83 4.21 1.01 -6.14
N ALA A 84 3.12 1.56 -5.57
CA ALA A 84 2.94 1.63 -4.13
C ALA A 84 2.91 0.24 -3.48
N SER A 85 2.16 -0.69 -4.10
CA SER A 85 2.05 -2.07 -3.60
C SER A 85 3.39 -2.80 -3.62
N HIS A 86 4.17 -2.67 -4.71
CA HIS A 86 5.50 -3.26 -4.80
C HIS A 86 6.49 -2.60 -3.85
N LEU A 87 6.45 -1.27 -3.69
CA LEU A 87 7.28 -0.55 -2.72
C LEU A 87 7.06 -1.09 -1.30
N LEU A 88 5.79 -1.18 -0.87
CA LEU A 88 5.43 -1.69 0.46
C LEU A 88 5.87 -3.15 0.63
N TYR A 89 5.51 -4.01 -0.32
CA TYR A 89 5.78 -5.43 -0.27
C TYR A 89 7.29 -5.73 -0.26
N LEU A 90 8.05 -5.20 -1.23
CA LEU A 90 9.47 -5.49 -1.37
C LEU A 90 10.28 -4.94 -0.20
N THR A 91 9.99 -3.72 0.27
CA THR A 91 10.70 -3.16 1.43
C THR A 91 10.47 -3.99 2.70
N ILE A 92 9.29 -4.61 2.87
CA ILE A 92 9.03 -5.50 4.00
C ILE A 92 9.67 -6.86 3.80
N LYS A 93 9.59 -7.47 2.61
CA LYS A 93 10.04 -8.85 2.36
C LYS A 93 11.54 -8.98 2.16
N ASP A 94 12.14 -8.07 1.41
CA ASP A 94 13.56 -8.16 1.03
C ASP A 94 14.48 -7.61 2.13
N HIS A 95 13.91 -7.01 3.19
CA HIS A 95 14.65 -6.50 4.34
C HIS A 95 15.87 -5.64 3.98
N PRO A 96 15.72 -4.58 3.16
CA PRO A 96 16.84 -3.76 2.70
C PRO A 96 17.55 -2.99 3.83
N PHE A 97 16.94 -2.89 4.99
CA PHE A 97 17.51 -2.22 6.17
C PHE A 97 17.79 -3.20 7.30
N SER A 98 18.76 -2.86 8.14
CA SER A 98 19.11 -3.67 9.33
C SER A 98 17.99 -3.66 10.37
N ASP A 99 17.31 -2.54 10.53
CA ASP A 99 16.08 -2.40 11.34
C ASP A 99 15.11 -1.40 10.69
N GLY A 100 13.84 -1.49 11.08
CA GLY A 100 12.78 -0.55 10.72
C GLY A 100 12.07 -0.85 9.40
N ASN A 101 12.32 -1.99 8.72
CA ASN A 101 11.78 -2.28 7.39
C ASN A 101 10.25 -2.07 7.29
N LYS A 102 9.45 -2.56 8.26
CA LYS A 102 7.99 -2.36 8.25
C LYS A 102 7.60 -0.89 8.40
N ARG A 103 8.26 -0.17 9.33
CA ARG A 103 7.97 1.25 9.58
C ARG A 103 8.36 2.11 8.39
N ILE A 104 9.56 1.90 7.84
CA ILE A 104 10.06 2.61 6.65
C ILE A 104 9.19 2.32 5.44
N ALA A 105 8.84 1.06 5.19
CA ALA A 105 7.96 0.66 4.09
C ALA A 105 6.59 1.36 4.17
N SER A 106 5.98 1.35 5.35
CA SER A 106 4.68 2.01 5.60
C SER A 106 4.76 3.52 5.42
N PHE A 107 5.82 4.14 5.92
CA PHE A 107 6.04 5.58 5.77
C PHE A 107 6.23 5.98 4.30
N LEU A 108 7.10 5.29 3.57
CA LEU A 108 7.35 5.56 2.15
C LEU A 108 6.12 5.27 1.27
N PHE A 109 5.32 4.27 1.63
CA PHE A 109 4.06 3.98 0.97
C PHE A 109 3.09 5.18 1.09
N ILE A 110 2.88 5.70 2.30
CA ILE A 110 2.05 6.89 2.52
C ILE A 110 2.64 8.11 1.80
N TYR A 111 3.95 8.34 1.93
CA TYR A 111 4.63 9.43 1.25
C TYR A 111 4.45 9.38 -0.27
N PHE A 112 4.61 8.22 -0.88
CA PHE A 112 4.43 8.04 -2.33
C PHE A 112 3.00 8.32 -2.78
N LEU A 113 2.00 7.84 -2.03
CA LEU A 113 0.60 8.10 -2.31
C LEU A 113 0.28 9.59 -2.19
N ASP A 114 0.79 10.26 -1.15
CA ASP A 114 0.58 11.69 -0.91
C ASP A 114 1.21 12.55 -2.01
N LYS A 115 2.47 12.31 -2.38
CA LYS A 115 3.17 13.01 -3.47
C LYS A 115 2.49 12.84 -4.84
N ASN A 116 1.69 11.79 -5.01
CA ASN A 116 0.91 11.56 -6.21
C ASN A 116 -0.56 12.01 -6.08
N TYR A 117 -0.92 12.73 -5.00
CA TYR A 117 -2.30 13.15 -4.71
C TYR A 117 -3.29 11.98 -4.73
N TYR A 118 -2.84 10.85 -4.22
CA TYR A 118 -3.59 9.60 -4.27
C TYR A 118 -3.94 9.02 -2.89
N LEU A 119 -3.43 9.64 -1.81
CA LEU A 119 -3.63 9.20 -0.43
C LEU A 119 -5.09 9.36 0.03
N TYR A 120 -5.75 10.43 -0.42
CA TYR A 120 -7.10 10.77 0.00
C TYR A 120 -8.14 10.45 -1.08
N ARG A 121 -9.36 10.23 -0.64
CA ARG A 121 -10.56 10.14 -1.48
C ARG A 121 -11.06 11.55 -1.80
N GLU A 122 -11.98 11.67 -2.74
CA GLU A 122 -12.69 12.94 -3.01
C GLU A 122 -13.50 13.42 -1.79
N THR A 123 -13.89 12.52 -0.90
CA THR A 123 -14.57 12.82 0.37
C THR A 123 -13.64 13.40 1.45
N GLY A 124 -12.32 13.48 1.19
CA GLY A 124 -11.31 13.87 2.18
C GLY A 124 -10.83 12.74 3.08
N GLU A 125 -11.44 11.55 3.04
CA GLU A 125 -11.00 10.40 3.83
C GLU A 125 -9.71 9.79 3.27
N ARG A 126 -8.82 9.30 4.13
CA ARG A 126 -7.67 8.50 3.72
C ARG A 126 -8.14 7.16 3.14
N LYS A 127 -7.53 6.73 2.05
CA LYS A 127 -7.83 5.43 1.40
C LYS A 127 -7.45 4.23 2.27
N ILE A 128 -6.45 4.40 3.12
CA ILE A 128 -6.00 3.43 4.10
C ILE A 128 -5.75 4.16 5.43
N ASN A 129 -6.38 3.69 6.50
CA ASN A 129 -6.13 4.21 7.85
C ASN A 129 -4.92 3.52 8.48
N ASP A 130 -4.43 4.05 9.59
CA ASP A 130 -3.21 3.57 10.23
C ASP A 130 -3.33 2.12 10.72
N ASN A 131 -4.47 1.73 11.29
CA ASN A 131 -4.69 0.35 11.76
C ASN A 131 -4.68 -0.64 10.59
N ALA A 132 -5.32 -0.29 9.48
CA ALA A 132 -5.31 -1.12 8.27
C ALA A 132 -3.91 -1.25 7.68
N LEU A 133 -3.12 -0.16 7.69
CA LEU A 133 -1.73 -0.19 7.23
C LEU A 133 -0.85 -1.06 8.12
N VAL A 134 -0.98 -0.97 9.44
CA VAL A 134 -0.26 -1.82 10.40
C VAL A 134 -0.62 -3.29 10.17
N ALA A 135 -1.90 -3.63 10.09
CA ALA A 135 -2.36 -4.99 9.83
C ALA A 135 -1.81 -5.53 8.51
N LEU A 136 -1.82 -4.71 7.46
CA LEU A 136 -1.29 -5.05 6.14
C LEU A 136 0.23 -5.30 6.19
N ALA A 137 1.00 -4.44 6.86
CA ALA A 137 2.45 -4.61 7.00
C ALA A 137 2.81 -5.90 7.75
N LEU A 138 2.04 -6.25 8.80
CA LEU A 138 2.21 -7.50 9.53
C LEU A 138 1.82 -8.71 8.67
N LEU A 139 0.73 -8.65 7.94
CA LEU A 139 0.29 -9.70 7.02
C LEU A 139 1.36 -9.97 5.94
N ILE A 140 1.88 -8.91 5.32
CA ILE A 140 2.97 -9.03 4.34
C ILE A 140 4.18 -9.72 4.99
N ALA A 141 4.58 -9.31 6.19
CA ALA A 141 5.76 -9.85 6.86
C ALA A 141 5.66 -11.38 7.06
N VAL A 142 4.49 -11.90 7.42
CA VAL A 142 4.27 -13.34 7.67
C VAL A 142 3.84 -14.14 6.43
N SER A 143 3.41 -13.48 5.33
CA SER A 143 2.95 -14.15 4.11
C SER A 143 4.03 -15.02 3.47
N ASN A 144 3.61 -16.08 2.76
CA ASN A 144 4.54 -16.87 1.97
C ASN A 144 5.02 -16.06 0.74
N PRO A 145 6.33 -16.04 0.40
CA PRO A 145 6.82 -15.39 -0.81
C PRO A 145 6.14 -15.86 -2.12
N LYS A 146 5.63 -17.09 -2.16
CA LYS A 146 4.84 -17.61 -3.29
C LYS A 146 3.50 -16.88 -3.50
N GLU A 147 3.01 -16.21 -2.46
CA GLU A 147 1.74 -15.44 -2.49
C GLU A 147 1.94 -13.97 -2.87
N LYS A 148 3.15 -13.59 -3.34
CA LYS A 148 3.49 -12.21 -3.71
C LYS A 148 2.41 -11.55 -4.58
N ASP A 149 2.04 -12.21 -5.67
CA ASP A 149 1.11 -11.62 -6.64
C ASP A 149 -0.29 -11.40 -6.04
N VAL A 150 -0.74 -12.31 -5.17
CA VAL A 150 -2.00 -12.17 -4.45
C VAL A 150 -1.93 -11.00 -3.47
N MET A 151 -0.84 -10.89 -2.70
CA MET A 151 -0.64 -9.77 -1.77
C MET A 151 -0.62 -8.42 -2.49
N ILE A 152 0.09 -8.32 -3.62
CA ILE A 152 0.11 -7.11 -4.45
C ILE A 152 -1.31 -6.74 -4.91
N LYS A 153 -2.08 -7.70 -5.42
CA LYS A 153 -3.47 -7.47 -5.85
C LYS A 153 -4.37 -7.01 -4.69
N ILE A 154 -4.22 -7.56 -3.49
CA ILE A 154 -4.96 -7.14 -2.30
C ILE A 154 -4.65 -5.68 -1.97
N ILE A 155 -3.37 -5.29 -1.93
CA ILE A 155 -2.94 -3.91 -1.64
C ILE A 155 -3.54 -2.94 -2.68
N MET A 156 -3.43 -3.28 -3.97
CA MET A 156 -3.99 -2.48 -5.06
C MET A 156 -5.51 -2.30 -4.91
N ASN A 157 -6.25 -3.35 -4.52
CA ASN A 157 -7.68 -3.27 -4.29
C ASN A 157 -8.06 -2.41 -3.09
N LEU A 158 -7.25 -2.39 -2.02
CA LEU A 158 -7.46 -1.50 -0.88
C LEU A 158 -7.30 -0.03 -1.27
N LEU A 159 -6.38 0.28 -2.19
CA LEU A 159 -6.14 1.64 -2.70
C LEU A 159 -7.18 2.10 -3.72
N LYS A 160 -7.90 1.17 -4.35
CA LYS A 160 -8.88 1.50 -5.38
C LYS A 160 -10.02 2.36 -4.83
N LYS A 161 -10.43 3.34 -5.61
CA LYS A 161 -11.61 4.17 -5.34
C LYS A 161 -12.87 3.29 -5.22
N TYR A 162 -13.58 3.38 -4.10
CA TYR A 162 -14.93 2.82 -4.02
C TYR A 162 -15.84 3.57 -5.00
N VAL A 163 -16.25 2.93 -6.07
CA VAL A 163 -17.47 3.32 -6.74
C VAL A 163 -18.58 2.91 -5.77
N THR A 164 -19.15 3.87 -5.09
CA THR A 164 -20.35 3.65 -4.28
C THR A 164 -21.45 3.25 -5.26
N LEU A 165 -21.68 1.96 -5.42
CA LEU A 165 -22.92 1.49 -6.00
C LEU A 165 -24.01 1.82 -4.96
N ASN A 166 -24.66 2.93 -5.17
CA ASN A 166 -25.93 3.32 -4.52
C ASN A 166 -27.02 2.29 -4.90
N ARG A 167 -26.89 1.05 -4.49
CA ARG A 167 -27.85 -0.04 -4.77
C ARG A 167 -28.01 -1.01 -3.61
N TYR A 168 -28.12 -0.47 -2.38
CA TYR A 168 -28.85 -1.18 -1.33
C TYR A 168 -29.72 -0.17 -0.61
N ARG A 169 -30.80 0.23 -1.28
CA ARG A 169 -31.97 0.79 -0.61
C ARG A 169 -32.62 -0.43 0.08
N TRP A 170 -32.32 -0.58 1.35
CA TRP A 170 -33.12 -1.47 2.19
C TRP A 170 -34.54 -0.92 2.17
N GLY A 171 -35.44 -1.59 1.44
CA GLY A 171 -36.85 -1.25 1.39
C GLY A 171 -37.44 -1.48 2.77
N THR A 172 -37.60 -0.40 3.54
CA THR A 172 -38.53 -0.35 4.66
C THR A 172 -39.91 -0.13 4.09
N ASN A 173 -40.56 -1.18 3.57
CA ASN A 173 -41.99 -1.26 3.45
C ASN A 173 -42.45 -2.35 4.39
N ARG A 174 -42.64 -2.03 5.68
CA ARG A 174 -43.63 -2.66 6.49
C ARG A 174 -44.84 -1.73 6.55
N HIS A 175 -45.80 -1.96 5.68
CA HIS A 175 -47.18 -1.54 5.94
C HIS A 175 -47.66 -2.35 7.15
N PHE A 176 -47.79 -1.71 8.27
CA PHE A 176 -48.75 -2.14 9.29
C PHE A 176 -50.10 -1.58 8.85
N SER A 177 -50.94 -2.42 8.26
CA SER A 177 -52.38 -2.15 8.20
C SER A 177 -52.90 -2.38 9.62
N SER A 178 -53.36 -1.34 10.23
CA SER A 178 -54.31 -1.42 11.35
C SER A 178 -55.69 -1.64 10.74
N ASP A 179 -56.24 -2.80 10.94
CA ASP A 179 -57.68 -3.02 10.86
C ASP A 179 -58.10 -3.80 12.11
N ASP A 180 -59.09 -3.19 12.81
CA ASP A 180 -59.96 -3.64 13.92
C ASP A 180 -59.38 -3.70 15.35
#